data_5ee9557fd377c4de62578b568b8387f5
#
_entry.id   5ee9557fd377c4de62578b568b8387f5
#
_cell.length_a   1.000
_cell.length_b   1.000
_cell.length_c   1.000
_cell.angle_alpha   90.00
_cell.angle_beta   90.00
_cell.angle_gamma   90.00
#
_symmetry.space_group_name_H-M   'P 1'
#
loop_
_entity.id
_entity.type
_entity.pdbx_description
1 polymer ?
#
loop_
_entity_poly.entity_id
_entity_poly.type
_entity_poly.pdbx_seq_one_letter_code
_entity_poly.pdbx_strand_id
1 'polypeptide(L)'
;MSFNWDTDWDLSIHNRNGQRILDIEVKTKLDASPEWAAQFRRNILAHGTFPKAPYFMMVFPDRFYLWTDADAQSDQSEPTYTIDAHPILQPYFERAGVTAEKISDQSLELIIESWLWQVIHSEKSPEDIEESQQWLVDSGLYNAVVGGKFKYEAVT
;
A
#
# COMPACT_ATOMS: atom_id res chain seq x y z
N MET A 1 -2.18 -24.11 9.95
CA MET A 1 -2.77 -22.87 9.43
C MET A 1 -2.82 -22.93 7.91
N SER A 2 -3.95 -22.64 7.37
CA SER A 2 -4.09 -22.64 5.92
C SER A 2 -3.91 -21.22 5.38
N PHE A 3 -3.19 -21.13 4.29
CA PHE A 3 -3.17 -19.90 3.51
C PHE A 3 -4.40 -19.88 2.63
N ASN A 4 -5.00 -18.74 2.56
CA ASN A 4 -6.11 -18.54 1.67
C ASN A 4 -5.63 -17.69 0.49
N TRP A 5 -5.15 -18.36 -0.53
CA TRP A 5 -4.63 -17.70 -1.74
C TRP A 5 -5.74 -17.09 -2.59
N ASP A 6 -6.98 -17.42 -2.27
CA ASP A 6 -8.13 -16.88 -2.97
C ASP A 6 -8.61 -15.57 -2.39
N THR A 7 -8.04 -15.14 -1.26
CA THR A 7 -8.42 -13.89 -0.65
C THR A 7 -7.73 -12.72 -1.32
N ASP A 8 -8.31 -11.56 -1.15
CA ASP A 8 -7.75 -10.31 -1.62
C ASP A 8 -6.51 -9.93 -0.80
N TRP A 9 -5.84 -8.88 -1.25
CA TRP A 9 -4.75 -8.30 -0.51
C TRP A 9 -5.22 -7.79 0.86
N ASP A 10 -4.27 -7.49 1.75
CA ASP A 10 -4.59 -7.08 3.11
C ASP A 10 -5.60 -5.94 3.16
N LEU A 11 -5.42 -4.95 2.30
CA LEU A 11 -6.30 -3.81 2.21
C LEU A 11 -6.54 -3.47 0.75
N SER A 12 -7.68 -2.85 0.46
CA SER A 12 -7.89 -2.27 -0.86
C SER A 12 -8.67 -0.96 -0.72
N ILE A 13 -8.47 -0.07 -1.70
CA ILE A 13 -9.16 1.21 -1.76
C ILE A 13 -9.96 1.25 -3.04
N HIS A 14 -11.21 1.66 -2.92
CA HIS A 14 -12.15 1.86 -4.04
C HIS A 14 -12.47 3.34 -4.16
N ASN A 15 -12.69 3.82 -5.38
CA ASN A 15 -13.08 5.21 -5.58
C ASN A 15 -14.56 5.39 -5.28
N ARG A 16 -15.07 6.62 -5.50
CA ARG A 16 -16.47 6.95 -5.23
C ARG A 16 -17.45 6.12 -6.04
N ASN A 17 -17.01 5.66 -7.20
CA ASN A 17 -17.85 4.87 -8.11
C ASN A 17 -17.79 3.38 -7.81
N GLY A 18 -17.09 3.00 -6.75
CA GLY A 18 -16.94 1.60 -6.36
C GLY A 18 -15.91 0.83 -7.15
N GLN A 19 -15.10 1.51 -7.95
CA GLN A 19 -14.04 0.87 -8.72
C GLN A 19 -12.82 0.64 -7.84
N ARG A 20 -12.24 -0.55 -7.94
CA ARG A 20 -11.03 -0.91 -7.20
C ARG A 20 -9.84 -0.16 -7.78
N ILE A 21 -9.16 0.61 -6.95
CA ILE A 21 -8.06 1.48 -7.39
C ILE A 21 -6.71 0.99 -6.90
N LEU A 22 -6.62 0.58 -5.63
CA LEU A 22 -5.34 0.24 -5.01
C LEU A 22 -5.47 -1.02 -4.19
N ASP A 23 -4.56 -1.96 -4.42
CA ASP A 23 -4.38 -3.13 -3.58
C ASP A 23 -3.13 -2.93 -2.74
N ILE A 24 -3.17 -3.33 -1.48
CA ILE A 24 -2.09 -3.12 -0.52
C ILE A 24 -1.75 -4.41 0.20
N GLU A 25 -0.47 -4.73 0.23
CA GLU A 25 0.07 -5.84 1.01
C GLU A 25 1.01 -5.29 2.07
N VAL A 26 0.85 -5.72 3.31
CA VAL A 26 1.61 -5.21 4.46
C VAL A 26 2.53 -6.31 4.98
N LYS A 27 3.81 -5.99 5.16
CA LYS A 27 4.83 -6.92 5.65
C LYS A 27 5.73 -6.21 6.66
N THR A 28 6.11 -6.90 7.73
CA THR A 28 6.96 -6.31 8.78
C THR A 28 8.45 -6.47 8.52
N LYS A 29 8.84 -7.00 7.39
CA LYS A 29 10.25 -7.18 7.03
C LYS A 29 10.95 -5.82 6.85
N LEU A 30 12.18 -5.73 7.35
CA LEU A 30 13.04 -4.56 7.16
C LEU A 30 14.01 -4.82 6.01
N ASP A 31 14.45 -3.74 5.38
CA ASP A 31 15.46 -3.76 4.32
C ASP A 31 15.09 -4.67 3.15
N ALA A 32 13.80 -4.81 2.86
CA ALA A 32 13.36 -5.56 1.70
C ALA A 32 13.77 -4.81 0.43
N SER A 33 14.53 -5.48 -0.44
CA SER A 33 14.95 -4.88 -1.70
C SER A 33 13.79 -4.82 -2.71
N PRO A 34 13.89 -3.98 -3.74
CA PRO A 34 12.90 -3.99 -4.82
C PRO A 34 12.77 -5.37 -5.47
N GLU A 35 13.89 -6.08 -5.61
CA GLU A 35 13.91 -7.42 -6.18
C GLU A 35 13.16 -8.41 -5.30
N TRP A 36 13.36 -8.32 -3.99
CA TRP A 36 12.65 -9.18 -3.05
C TRP A 36 11.14 -8.94 -3.12
N ALA A 37 10.76 -7.67 -3.13
CA ALA A 37 9.34 -7.29 -3.19
C ALA A 37 8.70 -7.75 -4.49
N ALA A 38 9.40 -7.60 -5.61
CA ALA A 38 8.90 -8.05 -6.91
C ALA A 38 8.74 -9.58 -6.94
N GLN A 39 9.70 -10.30 -6.37
CA GLN A 39 9.65 -11.76 -6.31
C GLN A 39 8.47 -12.22 -5.44
N PHE A 40 8.29 -11.59 -4.29
CA PHE A 40 7.20 -11.93 -3.39
C PHE A 40 5.85 -11.71 -4.08
N ARG A 41 5.71 -10.58 -4.77
CA ARG A 41 4.49 -10.26 -5.52
C ARG A 41 4.23 -11.31 -6.60
N ARG A 42 5.26 -11.70 -7.35
CA ARG A 42 5.13 -12.74 -8.39
C ARG A 42 4.65 -14.06 -7.78
N ASN A 43 5.21 -14.43 -6.64
CA ASN A 43 4.83 -15.68 -5.98
C ASN A 43 3.37 -15.70 -5.56
N ILE A 44 2.88 -14.60 -5.02
CA ILE A 44 1.48 -14.50 -4.62
C ILE A 44 0.56 -14.57 -5.85
N LEU A 45 0.89 -13.84 -6.89
CA LEU A 45 0.08 -13.81 -8.11
C LEU A 45 0.05 -15.17 -8.80
N ALA A 46 1.12 -15.95 -8.66
CA ALA A 46 1.18 -17.29 -9.25
C ALA A 46 0.28 -18.30 -8.54
N HIS A 47 -0.09 -18.03 -7.28
CA HIS A 47 -0.87 -18.96 -6.46
C HIS A 47 -2.33 -18.58 -6.33
N GLY A 48 -2.78 -17.52 -6.96
CA GLY A 48 -4.16 -17.10 -6.84
C GLY A 48 -4.60 -16.26 -8.01
N THR A 49 -5.91 -16.07 -8.12
CA THR A 49 -6.51 -15.21 -9.13
C THR A 49 -6.98 -13.94 -8.42
N PHE A 50 -6.16 -12.92 -8.48
CA PHE A 50 -6.49 -11.65 -7.85
C PHE A 50 -6.91 -10.63 -8.89
N PRO A 51 -7.96 -9.83 -8.61
CA PRO A 51 -8.23 -8.67 -9.45
C PRO A 51 -7.04 -7.74 -9.39
N LYS A 52 -6.56 -7.28 -10.53
CA LYS A 52 -5.43 -6.36 -10.57
C LYS A 52 -5.96 -4.94 -10.65
N ALA A 53 -5.78 -4.20 -9.55
CA ALA A 53 -6.08 -2.78 -9.52
C ALA A 53 -5.06 -2.03 -10.37
N PRO A 54 -5.40 -0.80 -10.82
CA PRO A 54 -4.40 0.01 -11.54
C PRO A 54 -3.17 0.35 -10.70
N TYR A 55 -3.28 0.27 -9.37
CA TYR A 55 -2.15 0.50 -8.46
C TYR A 55 -2.02 -0.65 -7.49
N PHE A 56 -0.78 -1.02 -7.21
CA PHE A 56 -0.47 -1.99 -6.16
C PHE A 56 0.66 -1.44 -5.29
N MET A 57 0.50 -1.53 -3.97
CA MET A 57 1.52 -1.05 -3.03
C MET A 57 1.88 -2.15 -2.06
N MET A 58 3.18 -2.36 -1.87
CA MET A 58 3.69 -3.23 -0.83
C MET A 58 4.34 -2.35 0.24
N VAL A 59 3.92 -2.55 1.48
CA VAL A 59 4.26 -1.68 2.59
C VAL A 59 5.11 -2.42 3.61
N PHE A 60 6.26 -1.84 3.93
CA PHE A 60 7.16 -2.30 4.97
C PHE A 60 7.32 -1.17 6.01
N PRO A 61 7.80 -1.47 7.21
CA PRO A 61 7.96 -0.42 8.22
C PRO A 61 8.91 0.71 7.81
N ASP A 62 9.83 0.43 6.91
CA ASP A 62 10.87 1.39 6.52
C ASP A 62 10.78 1.84 5.07
N ARG A 63 9.95 1.22 4.24
CA ARG A 63 9.83 1.61 2.82
C ARG A 63 8.54 1.12 2.21
N PHE A 64 8.09 1.82 1.15
CA PHE A 64 6.97 1.41 0.34
C PHE A 64 7.45 1.18 -1.09
N TYR A 65 6.82 0.23 -1.75
CA TYR A 65 7.00 0.00 -3.18
C TYR A 65 5.64 0.15 -3.86
N LEU A 66 5.61 0.92 -4.93
CA LEU A 66 4.37 1.18 -5.66
C LEU A 66 4.53 0.75 -7.12
N TRP A 67 3.58 -0.05 -7.59
CA TRP A 67 3.44 -0.42 -8.99
C TRP A 67 2.26 0.35 -9.56
N THR A 68 2.44 0.97 -10.72
CA THR A 68 1.41 1.78 -11.36
C THR A 68 1.09 1.27 -12.76
N ASP A 69 -0.17 1.44 -13.18
CA ASP A 69 -0.62 1.19 -14.55
C ASP A 69 -0.14 -0.14 -15.14
N ALA A 70 0.63 -0.10 -16.23
CA ALA A 70 1.11 -1.29 -16.91
C ALA A 70 1.98 -2.17 -16.02
N ASP A 71 2.77 -1.55 -15.14
CA ASP A 71 3.60 -2.31 -14.20
C ASP A 71 2.73 -3.09 -13.22
N ALA A 72 1.62 -2.50 -12.76
CA ALA A 72 0.70 -3.18 -11.86
C ALA A 72 -0.01 -4.36 -12.55
N GLN A 73 -0.16 -4.30 -13.86
CA GLN A 73 -0.80 -5.38 -14.64
C GLN A 73 0.17 -6.49 -15.01
N SER A 74 1.47 -6.24 -14.91
CA SER A 74 2.50 -7.23 -15.23
C SER A 74 2.92 -8.00 -13.98
N ASP A 75 3.06 -9.30 -14.10
CA ASP A 75 3.56 -10.14 -13.01
C ASP A 75 5.07 -10.07 -12.88
N GLN A 76 5.75 -9.55 -13.90
CA GLN A 76 7.21 -9.56 -14.00
C GLN A 76 7.87 -8.23 -13.66
N SER A 77 7.10 -7.19 -13.51
CA SER A 77 7.65 -5.84 -13.31
C SER A 77 8.21 -5.63 -11.92
N GLU A 78 9.29 -4.85 -11.86
CA GLU A 78 9.78 -4.31 -10.60
C GLU A 78 8.95 -3.07 -10.23
N PRO A 79 9.04 -2.61 -8.98
CA PRO A 79 8.25 -1.44 -8.56
C PRO A 79 8.52 -0.22 -9.42
N THR A 80 7.47 0.54 -9.69
CA THR A 80 7.58 1.82 -10.39
C THR A 80 8.23 2.89 -9.50
N TYR A 81 7.88 2.87 -8.21
CA TYR A 81 8.40 3.84 -7.23
C TYR A 81 8.92 3.11 -6.01
N THR A 82 10.03 3.61 -5.48
CA THR A 82 10.59 3.20 -4.18
C THR A 82 10.54 4.40 -3.26
N ILE A 83 9.88 4.26 -2.12
CA ILE A 83 9.59 5.38 -1.23
C ILE A 83 10.19 5.12 0.14
N ASP A 84 10.89 6.12 0.70
CA ASP A 84 11.33 6.09 2.09
C ASP A 84 10.11 6.33 2.98
N ALA A 85 9.76 5.35 3.79
CA ALA A 85 8.58 5.42 4.64
C ALA A 85 8.81 6.16 5.95
N HIS A 86 10.07 6.39 6.35
CA HIS A 86 10.37 6.99 7.65
C HIS A 86 9.65 8.31 7.89
N PRO A 87 9.75 9.32 7.00
CA PRO A 87 9.09 10.59 7.28
C PRO A 87 7.57 10.48 7.29
N ILE A 88 7.01 9.48 6.64
CA ILE A 88 5.57 9.29 6.58
C ILE A 88 5.06 8.59 7.84
N LEU A 89 5.75 7.53 8.27
CA LEU A 89 5.26 6.67 9.35
C LEU A 89 5.75 7.06 10.74
N GLN A 90 6.86 7.80 10.84
CA GLN A 90 7.44 8.14 12.15
C GLN A 90 6.44 8.78 13.12
N PRO A 91 5.62 9.76 12.71
CA PRO A 91 4.65 10.34 13.64
C PRO A 91 3.65 9.32 14.19
N TYR A 92 3.26 8.34 13.35
CA TYR A 92 2.34 7.29 13.79
C TYR A 92 3.01 6.31 14.74
N PHE A 93 4.26 5.95 14.46
CA PHE A 93 5.04 5.07 15.34
C PHE A 93 5.22 5.70 16.71
N GLU A 94 5.54 6.98 16.74
CA GLU A 94 5.74 7.71 18.00
C GLU A 94 4.47 7.74 18.84
N ARG A 95 3.34 8.04 18.22
CA ARG A 95 2.05 8.07 18.93
C ARG A 95 1.65 6.69 19.46
N ALA A 96 1.98 5.65 18.71
CA ALA A 96 1.63 4.28 19.10
C ALA A 96 2.65 3.64 20.06
N GLY A 97 3.80 4.29 20.25
CA GLY A 97 4.85 3.75 21.11
C GLY A 97 5.51 2.50 20.54
N VAL A 98 5.61 2.41 19.21
CA VAL A 98 6.21 1.24 18.55
C VAL A 98 7.43 1.65 17.73
N THR A 99 8.26 0.67 17.39
CA THR A 99 9.42 0.88 16.54
C THR A 99 9.30 0.00 15.30
N ALA A 100 10.01 0.41 14.25
CA ALA A 100 10.01 -0.35 13.00
C ALA A 100 10.52 -1.78 13.21
N GLU A 101 11.48 -1.96 14.13
CA GLU A 101 12.09 -3.26 14.40
C GLU A 101 11.18 -4.23 15.12
N LYS A 102 10.23 -3.73 15.89
CA LYS A 102 9.41 -4.56 16.78
C LYS A 102 7.91 -4.53 16.47
N ILE A 103 7.50 -3.75 15.49
CA ILE A 103 6.08 -3.63 15.19
C ILE A 103 5.51 -4.96 14.68
N SER A 104 4.29 -5.28 15.11
CA SER A 104 3.58 -6.45 14.63
C SER A 104 2.89 -6.17 13.30
N ASP A 105 2.54 -7.23 12.58
CA ASP A 105 1.78 -7.11 11.33
C ASP A 105 0.48 -6.34 11.55
N GLN A 106 -0.25 -6.67 12.61
CA GLN A 106 -1.51 -6.01 12.91
C GLN A 106 -1.35 -4.52 13.19
N SER A 107 -0.33 -4.18 13.97
CA SER A 107 -0.08 -2.77 14.30
C SER A 107 0.33 -1.98 13.07
N LEU A 108 1.16 -2.56 12.21
CA LEU A 108 1.56 -1.89 10.98
C LEU A 108 0.36 -1.68 10.06
N GLU A 109 -0.49 -2.69 9.93
CA GLU A 109 -1.68 -2.59 9.11
C GLU A 109 -2.61 -1.47 9.59
N LEU A 110 -2.82 -1.35 10.91
CA LEU A 110 -3.63 -0.28 11.48
C LEU A 110 -3.02 1.10 11.23
N ILE A 111 -1.71 1.20 11.32
CA ILE A 111 -1.01 2.47 11.07
C ILE A 111 -1.14 2.86 9.60
N ILE A 112 -0.97 1.93 8.69
CA ILE A 112 -1.13 2.19 7.26
C ILE A 112 -2.56 2.62 6.95
N GLU A 113 -3.53 1.95 7.56
CA GLU A 113 -4.93 2.33 7.43
C GLU A 113 -5.17 3.77 7.89
N SER A 114 -4.60 4.14 9.04
CA SER A 114 -4.74 5.49 9.57
C SER A 114 -4.13 6.53 8.65
N TRP A 115 -2.95 6.24 8.11
CA TRP A 115 -2.28 7.15 7.17
C TRP A 115 -3.11 7.31 5.90
N LEU A 116 -3.53 6.21 5.31
CA LEU A 116 -4.30 6.25 4.06
C LEU A 116 -5.68 6.88 4.26
N TRP A 117 -6.26 6.70 5.44
CA TRP A 117 -7.51 7.37 5.77
C TRP A 117 -7.36 8.88 5.66
N GLN A 118 -6.24 9.42 6.15
CA GLN A 118 -5.95 10.84 6.02
C GLN A 118 -5.77 11.25 4.56
N VAL A 119 -5.12 10.42 3.76
CA VAL A 119 -4.95 10.69 2.34
C VAL A 119 -6.31 10.75 1.62
N ILE A 120 -7.14 9.75 1.86
CA ILE A 120 -8.47 9.65 1.23
C ILE A 120 -9.35 10.86 1.58
N HIS A 121 -9.26 11.32 2.82
CA HIS A 121 -10.09 12.43 3.31
C HIS A 121 -9.40 13.79 3.23
N SER A 122 -8.28 13.86 2.54
CA SER A 122 -7.52 15.09 2.40
C SER A 122 -8.28 16.10 1.54
N GLU A 123 -8.24 17.36 1.97
CA GLU A 123 -8.79 18.48 1.21
C GLU A 123 -7.67 19.34 0.61
N LYS A 124 -6.42 18.89 0.76
CA LYS A 124 -5.28 19.65 0.25
C LYS A 124 -5.20 19.57 -1.27
N SER A 125 -4.81 20.69 -1.88
CA SER A 125 -4.46 20.69 -3.29
C SER A 125 -3.18 19.89 -3.49
N PRO A 126 -2.96 19.30 -4.68
CA PRO A 126 -1.75 18.53 -4.94
C PRO A 126 -0.45 19.27 -4.62
N GLU A 127 -0.39 20.56 -4.87
CA GLU A 127 0.81 21.37 -4.60
C GLU A 127 1.07 21.60 -3.12
N ASP A 128 0.08 21.34 -2.26
CA ASP A 128 0.21 21.52 -0.80
C ASP A 128 0.57 20.21 -0.08
N ILE A 129 0.75 19.13 -0.80
CA ILE A 129 1.15 17.85 -0.24
C ILE A 129 2.62 17.93 0.16
N GLU A 130 2.94 17.38 1.33
CA GLU A 130 4.30 17.38 1.86
C GLU A 130 5.29 16.69 0.89
N GLU A 131 6.52 17.18 0.89
CA GLU A 131 7.55 16.67 -0.02
C GLU A 131 7.72 15.16 0.08
N SER A 132 7.70 14.63 1.30
CA SER A 132 7.84 13.18 1.53
C SER A 132 6.72 12.35 0.90
N GLN A 133 5.62 12.99 0.52
CA GLN A 133 4.46 12.32 -0.05
C GLN A 133 4.13 12.80 -1.47
N GLN A 134 5.02 13.56 -2.10
CA GLN A 134 4.79 14.04 -3.46
C GLN A 134 4.68 12.91 -4.48
N TRP A 135 5.26 11.76 -4.18
CA TRP A 135 5.12 10.57 -5.03
C TRP A 135 3.65 10.15 -5.20
N LEU A 136 2.81 10.45 -4.20
CA LEU A 136 1.37 10.21 -4.32
C LEU A 136 0.78 11.01 -5.47
N VAL A 137 1.20 12.26 -5.59
CA VAL A 137 0.73 13.16 -6.65
C VAL A 137 1.35 12.77 -7.99
N ASP A 138 2.67 12.58 -7.99
CA ASP A 138 3.43 12.30 -9.22
C ASP A 138 2.99 11.00 -9.89
N SER A 139 2.61 10.01 -9.10
CA SER A 139 2.13 8.73 -9.63
C SER A 139 0.67 8.76 -10.08
N GLY A 140 -0.06 9.82 -9.73
CA GLY A 140 -1.49 9.89 -10.00
C GLY A 140 -2.35 9.24 -8.92
N LEU A 141 -1.72 8.58 -7.94
CA LEU A 141 -2.45 7.84 -6.92
C LEU A 141 -3.30 8.77 -6.04
N TYR A 142 -2.77 9.94 -5.69
CA TYR A 142 -3.50 10.89 -4.85
C TYR A 142 -4.89 11.21 -5.42
N ASN A 143 -4.92 11.65 -6.68
CA ASN A 143 -6.18 11.99 -7.33
C ASN A 143 -7.08 10.76 -7.49
N ALA A 144 -6.50 9.59 -7.63
CA ALA A 144 -7.27 8.37 -7.83
C ALA A 144 -7.99 7.92 -6.57
N VAL A 145 -7.40 8.14 -5.38
CA VAL A 145 -7.96 7.62 -4.13
C VAL A 145 -8.71 8.66 -3.31
N VAL A 146 -8.47 9.95 -3.53
CA VAL A 146 -9.15 11.00 -2.74
C VAL A 146 -10.65 10.86 -2.91
N GLY A 147 -11.38 10.87 -1.78
CA GLY A 147 -12.82 10.69 -1.77
C GLY A 147 -13.26 9.24 -1.86
N GLY A 148 -12.32 8.31 -1.93
CA GLY A 148 -12.63 6.89 -1.95
C GLY A 148 -12.88 6.32 -0.57
N LYS A 149 -12.83 5.00 -0.46
CA LYS A 149 -13.06 4.31 0.80
C LYS A 149 -12.29 2.99 0.80
N PHE A 150 -12.00 2.52 2.01
CA PHE A 150 -11.44 1.19 2.19
C PHE A 150 -12.49 0.14 1.92
N LYS A 151 -12.00 -0.98 1.39
CA LYS A 151 -12.80 -2.18 1.33
C LYS A 151 -11.96 -3.28 1.95
N TYR A 152 -12.50 -3.92 2.97
CA TYR A 152 -11.85 -5.02 3.63
C TYR A 152 -12.24 -6.31 2.95
N GLU A 153 -11.39 -7.31 3.10
CA GLU A 153 -11.72 -8.63 2.66
C GLU A 153 -13.03 -9.05 3.31
N ALA A 154 -13.94 -9.59 2.51
CA ALA A 154 -15.23 -10.01 3.02
C ALA A 154 -15.05 -11.18 3.96
N VAL A 155 -15.45 -10.98 5.21
CA VAL A 155 -15.50 -12.03 6.20
C VAL A 155 -16.96 -12.48 6.27
N THR A 156 -17.28 -13.46 5.50
CA THR A 156 -18.65 -13.98 5.47
C THR A 156 -18.66 -15.43 5.83
#